data_b7c3cdc1ad9703234839dd72699fa13e
#
_entry.id   b7c3cdc1ad9703234839dd72699fa13e
#
_cell.length_a   1.000
_cell.length_b   1.000
_cell.length_c   1.000
_cell.angle_alpha   90.00
_cell.angle_beta   90.00
_cell.angle_gamma   90.00
#
_symmetry.space_group_name_H-M   'P 1'
#
loop_
_entity.id
_entity.type
_entity.pdbx_description
1 polymer ?
#
loop_
_entity_poly.entity_id
_entity_poly.type
_entity_poly.pdbx_seq_one_letter_code
_entity_poly.pdbx_strand_id
1 'polypeptide(L)'
;LVGSEMCIRDSADKRGRKILVSQALGQVFMKRPFDDPFSEIDGLLRKNILGGAVQASFVDIHCEATSEKMALGHFCDGRVSAVIGTHTHVPTSDTMILPKGTAYQTDAGMCGSFNSVIGMDKAEPLRRFVTGMSKERFKPAEDEGTLCGAIIETDDKSGLAESVKMLRLGGRLEPT
;
A
#
# COMPACT_ATOMS: atom_id res chain seq x y z
N LEU A 1 12.22 20.63 -2.12
CA LEU A 1 12.60 19.59 -1.16
C LEU A 1 13.27 18.47 -1.94
N VAL A 2 14.59 18.50 -1.95
CA VAL A 2 15.42 17.39 -2.43
C VAL A 2 15.75 16.57 -1.18
N GLY A 3 15.20 15.38 -1.08
CA GLY A 3 15.43 14.45 0.03
C GLY A 3 14.13 13.76 0.43
N SER A 4 14.21 12.55 0.87
CA SER A 4 13.20 11.60 1.32
C SER A 4 11.84 11.69 0.59
N GLU A 5 11.63 10.80 -0.31
CA GLU A 5 10.34 10.59 -0.99
C GLU A 5 9.31 9.93 -0.03
N MET A 6 9.30 10.34 1.22
CA MET A 6 8.31 9.88 2.20
C MET A 6 7.25 10.95 2.42
N CYS A 7 5.99 10.62 2.11
CA CYS A 7 4.86 11.44 2.46
C CYS A 7 4.35 11.05 3.85
N ILE A 8 4.36 12.01 4.77
CA ILE A 8 3.81 11.84 6.12
C ILE A 8 2.57 12.72 6.23
N ARG A 9 1.47 12.14 6.70
CA ARG A 9 0.26 12.87 7.06
C ARG A 9 -0.25 12.39 8.40
N ASP A 10 -0.48 13.31 9.31
CA ASP A 10 -1.28 13.07 10.51
C ASP A 10 -2.64 13.70 10.33
N SER A 11 -3.67 13.00 10.77
CA SER A 11 -5.02 13.51 10.86
C SER A 11 -5.58 13.19 12.25
N ALA A 12 -6.42 14.09 12.75
CA ALA A 12 -7.21 13.83 13.95
C ALA A 12 -8.66 13.54 13.56
N ASP A 13 -9.27 12.52 14.17
CA ASP A 13 -10.69 12.26 14.03
C ASP A 13 -11.52 13.20 14.93
N LYS A 14 -12.87 13.11 14.83
CA LYS A 14 -13.79 13.90 15.65
C LYS A 14 -13.66 13.65 17.16
N ARG A 15 -12.98 12.58 17.59
CA ARG A 15 -12.73 12.23 19.00
C ARG A 15 -11.33 12.69 19.46
N GLY A 16 -10.59 13.41 18.62
CA GLY A 16 -9.24 13.88 18.90
C GLY A 16 -8.16 12.79 18.78
N ARG A 17 -8.49 11.61 18.22
CA ARG A 17 -7.50 10.55 17.98
C ARG A 17 -6.60 10.95 16.82
N LYS A 18 -5.31 10.71 16.95
CA LYS A 18 -4.32 10.97 15.92
C LYS A 18 -4.03 9.70 15.13
N ILE A 19 -4.05 9.79 13.81
CA ILE A 19 -3.70 8.72 12.90
C ILE A 19 -2.48 9.16 12.10
N LEU A 20 -1.41 8.38 12.18
CA LEU A 20 -0.23 8.56 11.33
C LEU A 20 -0.44 7.81 10.03
N VAL A 21 -0.35 8.49 8.91
CA VAL A 21 -0.33 7.90 7.57
C VAL A 21 1.00 8.25 6.92
N SER A 22 1.73 7.24 6.49
CA SER A 22 3.04 7.41 5.84
C SER A 22 3.15 6.55 4.59
N GLN A 23 3.94 7.00 3.63
CA GLN A 23 4.31 6.22 2.46
C GLN A 23 5.82 6.16 2.35
N ALA A 24 6.36 4.97 2.11
CA ALA A 24 7.77 4.76 1.78
C ALA A 24 7.90 4.19 0.37
N LEU A 25 8.92 4.62 -0.36
CA LEU A 25 9.27 4.12 -1.68
C LEU A 25 10.40 3.09 -1.53
N GLY A 26 10.21 1.90 -2.11
CA GLY A 26 11.24 0.86 -2.11
C GLY A 26 12.38 1.15 -3.08
N GLN A 27 13.45 0.36 -2.97
CA GLN A 27 14.66 0.52 -3.79
C GLN A 27 14.83 -0.63 -4.80
N VAL A 28 14.39 -1.84 -4.45
CA VAL A 28 14.63 -3.04 -5.26
C VAL A 28 13.83 -2.97 -6.57
N PHE A 29 14.53 -2.99 -7.69
CA PHE A 29 13.98 -2.82 -9.05
C PHE A 29 13.33 -1.46 -9.34
N MET A 30 13.41 -0.51 -8.42
CA MET A 30 12.95 0.86 -8.65
C MET A 30 14.02 1.65 -9.41
N LYS A 31 13.59 2.45 -10.41
CA LYS A 31 14.53 3.15 -11.32
C LYS A 31 15.21 4.38 -10.71
N ARG A 32 14.78 4.83 -9.53
CA ARG A 32 15.32 6.04 -8.88
C ARG A 32 16.04 5.67 -7.59
N PRO A 33 17.15 6.37 -7.26
CA PRO A 33 17.81 6.21 -5.98
C PRO A 33 16.98 6.95 -4.91
N PHE A 34 16.08 6.24 -4.26
CA PHE A 34 15.38 6.72 -3.08
C PHE A 34 16.23 6.47 -1.83
N ASP A 35 15.94 7.19 -0.75
CA ASP A 35 16.53 6.92 0.56
C ASP A 35 16.11 5.54 1.07
N ASP A 36 16.85 4.98 2.03
CA ASP A 36 16.54 3.67 2.60
C ASP A 36 15.19 3.69 3.34
N PRO A 37 14.18 2.97 2.85
CA PRO A 37 12.84 2.99 3.44
C PRO A 37 12.80 2.47 4.87
N PHE A 38 13.71 1.58 5.25
CA PHE A 38 13.77 1.03 6.61
C PHE A 38 14.24 2.09 7.61
N SER A 39 15.32 2.82 7.28
CA SER A 39 15.86 3.90 8.11
C SER A 39 14.86 5.04 8.27
N GLU A 40 14.19 5.43 7.19
CA GLU A 40 13.21 6.51 7.19
C GLU A 40 11.98 6.16 8.03
N ILE A 41 11.42 4.97 7.84
CA ILE A 41 10.29 4.50 8.65
C ILE A 41 10.70 4.33 10.12
N ASP A 42 11.89 3.80 10.42
CA ASP A 42 12.37 3.69 11.81
C ASP A 42 12.44 5.05 12.50
N GLY A 43 13.03 6.04 11.83
CA GLY A 43 13.13 7.42 12.32
C GLY A 43 11.76 8.06 12.59
N LEU A 44 10.78 7.77 11.74
CA LEU A 44 9.40 8.23 11.89
C LEU A 44 8.70 7.56 13.08
N LEU A 45 8.78 6.23 13.20
CA LEU A 45 8.11 5.46 14.23
C LEU A 45 8.69 5.68 15.63
N ARG A 46 9.99 6.01 15.76
CA ARG A 46 10.57 6.44 17.04
C ARG A 46 9.97 7.73 17.58
N LYS A 47 9.53 8.63 16.69
CA LYS A 47 8.91 9.92 17.07
C LYS A 47 7.39 9.79 17.30
N ASN A 48 6.75 8.78 16.71
CA ASN A 48 5.30 8.58 16.69
C ASN A 48 4.93 7.19 17.21
N ILE A 49 5.13 6.97 18.51
CA ILE A 49 4.90 5.68 19.15
C ILE A 49 3.40 5.35 19.12
N LEU A 50 3.07 4.18 18.57
CA LEU A 50 1.71 3.64 18.52
C LEU A 50 1.19 3.36 19.95
N GLY A 51 -0.09 3.65 20.19
CA GLY A 51 -0.71 3.56 21.53
C GLY A 51 -0.31 4.69 22.49
N GLY A 52 0.64 5.55 22.06
CA GLY A 52 1.08 6.71 22.84
C GLY A 52 0.86 8.01 22.08
N ALA A 53 1.80 8.39 21.22
CA ALA A 53 1.73 9.63 20.43
C ALA A 53 0.63 9.60 19.37
N VAL A 54 0.33 8.41 18.83
CA VAL A 54 -0.73 8.17 17.83
C VAL A 54 -1.56 6.94 18.21
N GLN A 55 -2.85 6.96 17.89
CA GLN A 55 -3.78 5.87 18.20
C GLN A 55 -3.88 4.83 17.09
N ALA A 56 -3.52 5.20 15.86
CA ALA A 56 -3.35 4.29 14.75
C ALA A 56 -2.20 4.75 13.86
N SER A 57 -1.56 3.81 13.17
CA SER A 57 -0.46 4.10 12.26
C SER A 57 -0.55 3.20 11.04
N PHE A 58 -0.53 3.81 9.86
CA PHE A 58 -0.60 3.15 8.57
C PHE A 58 0.65 3.46 7.74
N VAL A 59 1.28 2.43 7.20
CA VAL A 59 2.41 2.53 6.29
C VAL A 59 2.02 1.96 4.95
N ASP A 60 2.04 2.78 3.90
CA ASP A 60 2.03 2.34 2.50
C ASP A 60 3.47 2.09 2.04
N ILE A 61 3.79 0.87 1.64
CA ILE A 61 5.05 0.57 0.97
C ILE A 61 4.84 0.46 -0.54
N HIS A 62 5.25 1.50 -1.25
CA HIS A 62 5.17 1.56 -2.69
C HIS A 62 6.46 1.05 -3.33
N CYS A 63 6.52 -0.21 -3.70
CA CYS A 63 7.69 -0.82 -4.32
C CYS A 63 7.34 -2.03 -5.21
N GLU A 64 8.27 -2.40 -6.09
CA GLU A 64 8.13 -3.53 -7.01
C GLU A 64 8.30 -4.87 -6.28
N ALA A 65 9.37 -5.03 -5.50
CA ALA A 65 9.76 -6.33 -4.96
C ALA A 65 8.89 -6.76 -3.77
N THR A 66 8.22 -7.90 -3.90
CA THR A 66 7.41 -8.49 -2.82
C THR A 66 8.24 -8.80 -1.58
N SER A 67 9.50 -9.23 -1.76
CA SER A 67 10.43 -9.49 -0.66
C SER A 67 10.74 -8.24 0.16
N GLU A 68 10.88 -7.07 -0.48
CA GLU A 68 11.09 -5.79 0.21
C GLU A 68 9.83 -5.37 0.98
N LYS A 69 8.63 -5.55 0.39
CA LYS A 69 7.35 -5.31 1.06
C LYS A 69 7.19 -6.17 2.32
N MET A 70 7.42 -7.48 2.19
CA MET A 70 7.34 -8.42 3.32
C MET A 70 8.37 -8.10 4.40
N ALA A 71 9.61 -7.78 4.01
CA ALA A 71 10.66 -7.41 4.96
C ALA A 71 10.28 -6.15 5.76
N LEU A 72 9.73 -5.11 5.09
CA LEU A 72 9.26 -3.92 5.78
C LEU A 72 8.05 -4.21 6.69
N GLY A 73 7.13 -5.08 6.25
CA GLY A 73 6.03 -5.56 7.09
C GLY A 73 6.53 -6.16 8.39
N HIS A 74 7.45 -7.11 8.33
CA HIS A 74 8.05 -7.74 9.52
C HIS A 74 8.90 -6.76 10.36
N PHE A 75 9.60 -5.82 9.72
CA PHE A 75 10.36 -4.78 10.40
C PHE A 75 9.45 -3.85 11.24
N CYS A 76 8.26 -3.58 10.75
CA CYS A 76 7.26 -2.73 11.41
C CYS A 76 6.35 -3.50 12.38
N ASP A 77 6.43 -4.85 12.41
CA ASP A 77 5.50 -5.69 13.18
C ASP A 77 5.50 -5.36 14.69
N GLY A 78 4.31 -5.05 15.20
CA GLY A 78 4.09 -4.58 16.58
C GLY A 78 4.38 -3.09 16.81
N ARG A 79 4.69 -2.33 15.76
CA ARG A 79 5.03 -0.90 15.83
C ARG A 79 4.04 -0.01 15.09
N VAL A 80 3.23 -0.60 14.20
CA VAL A 80 2.19 0.09 13.41
C VAL A 80 0.92 -0.73 13.38
N SER A 81 -0.21 -0.09 13.11
CA SER A 81 -1.49 -0.79 12.92
C SER A 81 -1.47 -1.64 11.67
N ALA A 82 -0.91 -1.10 10.57
CA ALA A 82 -0.89 -1.79 9.30
C ALA A 82 0.28 -1.38 8.40
N VAL A 83 0.77 -2.35 7.61
CA VAL A 83 1.64 -2.15 6.45
C VAL A 83 0.93 -2.74 5.24
N ILE A 84 0.56 -1.91 4.29
CA ILE A 84 -0.11 -2.33 3.05
C ILE A 84 0.74 -1.89 1.86
N GLY A 85 1.07 -2.84 1.00
CA GLY A 85 1.84 -2.55 -0.21
C GLY A 85 0.98 -2.02 -1.35
N THR A 86 1.62 -1.31 -2.25
CA THR A 86 1.07 -0.79 -3.50
C THR A 86 2.09 -0.95 -4.64
N HIS A 87 1.79 -0.53 -5.83
CA HIS A 87 2.61 -0.52 -7.04
C HIS A 87 2.19 -1.50 -8.12
N THR A 88 1.89 -2.77 -7.79
CA THR A 88 1.67 -3.80 -8.83
C THR A 88 0.33 -3.66 -9.54
N HIS A 89 -0.59 -2.90 -8.97
CA HIS A 89 -1.97 -2.72 -9.41
C HIS A 89 -2.85 -3.97 -9.25
N VAL A 90 -2.34 -5.06 -8.70
CA VAL A 90 -3.06 -6.33 -8.54
C VAL A 90 -3.17 -6.67 -7.06
N PRO A 91 -4.40 -6.86 -6.53
CA PRO A 91 -4.58 -7.19 -5.12
C PRO A 91 -4.03 -8.60 -4.83
N THR A 92 -3.21 -8.72 -3.80
CA THR A 92 -2.64 -10.00 -3.37
C THR A 92 -3.54 -10.69 -2.34
N SER A 93 -3.43 -12.02 -2.23
CA SER A 93 -4.27 -12.85 -1.37
C SER A 93 -3.67 -13.12 0.02
N ASP A 94 -2.58 -12.45 0.38
CA ASP A 94 -1.79 -12.68 1.59
C ASP A 94 -2.17 -11.76 2.76
N THR A 95 -3.40 -11.29 2.79
CA THR A 95 -3.92 -10.45 3.88
C THR A 95 -3.90 -11.20 5.19
N MET A 96 -3.16 -10.70 6.18
CA MET A 96 -2.95 -11.37 7.48
C MET A 96 -2.63 -10.38 8.59
N ILE A 97 -2.71 -10.84 9.83
CA ILE A 97 -2.10 -10.17 10.99
C ILE A 97 -0.77 -10.84 11.28
N LEU A 98 0.30 -10.05 11.33
CA LEU A 98 1.64 -10.52 11.66
C LEU A 98 1.75 -10.88 13.18
N PRO A 99 2.76 -11.67 13.58
CA PRO A 99 2.82 -12.25 14.95
C PRO A 99 2.75 -11.25 16.10
N LYS A 100 3.13 -9.98 15.90
CA LYS A 100 3.08 -8.92 16.93
C LYS A 100 1.89 -7.98 16.77
N GLY A 101 0.94 -8.28 15.88
CA GLY A 101 -0.34 -7.57 15.76
C GLY A 101 -0.42 -6.50 14.67
N THR A 102 0.53 -6.40 13.76
CA THR A 102 0.42 -5.50 12.60
C THR A 102 -0.35 -6.17 11.47
N ALA A 103 -1.38 -5.52 10.92
CA ALA A 103 -2.05 -5.97 9.71
C ALA A 103 -1.11 -5.83 8.51
N TYR A 104 -1.13 -6.81 7.60
CA TYR A 104 -0.27 -6.83 6.43
C TYR A 104 -0.99 -7.33 5.17
N GLN A 105 -0.67 -6.72 4.05
CA GLN A 105 -0.99 -7.21 2.70
C GLN A 105 0.09 -6.73 1.72
N THR A 106 0.58 -7.61 0.86
CA THR A 106 1.66 -7.29 -0.09
C THR A 106 1.25 -6.23 -1.10
N ASP A 107 0.03 -6.24 -1.62
CA ASP A 107 -0.48 -5.19 -2.50
C ASP A 107 -2.00 -5.07 -2.39
N ALA A 108 -2.47 -3.86 -2.18
CA ALA A 108 -3.91 -3.56 -2.11
C ALA A 108 -4.61 -3.68 -3.47
N GLY A 109 -3.84 -3.59 -4.55
CA GLY A 109 -4.36 -3.48 -5.89
C GLY A 109 -4.79 -2.06 -6.28
N MET A 110 -5.23 -1.91 -7.51
CA MET A 110 -5.73 -0.63 -8.03
C MET A 110 -7.24 -0.46 -7.81
N CYS A 111 -7.70 0.77 -7.70
CA CYS A 111 -9.09 1.14 -7.88
C CYS A 111 -9.29 1.48 -9.37
N GLY A 112 -9.86 0.52 -10.14
CA GLY A 112 -9.99 0.69 -11.58
C GLY A 112 -10.49 -0.55 -12.30
N SER A 113 -10.58 -0.48 -13.63
CA SER A 113 -11.04 -1.61 -14.45
C SER A 113 -9.98 -2.70 -14.52
N PHE A 114 -10.36 -3.92 -14.17
CA PHE A 114 -9.57 -5.14 -14.38
C PHE A 114 -9.75 -5.77 -15.77
N ASN A 115 -10.63 -5.21 -16.62
CA ASN A 115 -10.66 -5.50 -18.06
C ASN A 115 -9.62 -4.66 -18.82
N SER A 116 -8.43 -4.58 -18.32
CA SER A 116 -7.37 -3.65 -18.74
C SER A 116 -5.99 -4.30 -18.61
N VAL A 117 -4.95 -3.60 -19.00
CA VAL A 117 -3.57 -3.92 -18.62
C VAL A 117 -3.16 -2.91 -17.55
N ILE A 118 -3.19 -3.32 -16.30
CA ILE A 118 -2.91 -2.49 -15.12
C ILE A 118 -3.59 -1.11 -15.11
N GLY A 119 -4.87 -1.08 -15.55
CA GLY A 119 -5.67 0.15 -15.62
C GLY A 119 -5.66 0.85 -16.98
N MET A 120 -4.82 0.42 -17.93
CA MET A 120 -4.76 0.98 -19.28
C MET A 120 -5.60 0.17 -20.25
N ASP A 121 -6.24 0.83 -21.22
CA ASP A 121 -6.88 0.15 -22.36
C ASP A 121 -5.92 -0.87 -22.98
N LYS A 122 -6.42 -2.05 -23.31
CA LYS A 122 -5.61 -3.21 -23.69
C LYS A 122 -4.86 -3.07 -25.00
N ALA A 123 -5.38 -2.28 -25.94
CA ALA A 123 -4.90 -2.29 -27.32
C ALA A 123 -3.42 -1.89 -27.45
N GLU A 124 -3.04 -0.78 -26.86
CA GLU A 124 -1.67 -0.28 -26.98
C GLU A 124 -0.65 -1.05 -26.11
N PRO A 125 -0.91 -1.40 -24.85
CA PRO A 125 0.00 -2.26 -24.08
C PRO A 125 0.23 -3.63 -24.73
N LEU A 126 -0.84 -4.30 -25.16
CA LEU A 126 -0.74 -5.60 -25.83
C LEU A 126 0.10 -5.50 -27.11
N ARG A 127 -0.15 -4.47 -27.92
CA ARG A 127 0.62 -4.24 -29.14
C ARG A 127 2.12 -4.04 -28.85
N ARG A 128 2.47 -3.25 -27.83
CA ARG A 128 3.87 -3.04 -27.44
C ARG A 128 4.57 -4.32 -27.00
N PHE A 129 3.91 -5.16 -26.24
CA PHE A 129 4.47 -6.45 -25.83
C PHE A 129 4.66 -7.40 -27.02
N VAL A 130 3.71 -7.43 -27.97
CA VAL A 130 3.77 -8.34 -29.12
C VAL A 130 4.76 -7.85 -30.19
N THR A 131 4.83 -6.54 -30.44
CA THR A 131 5.60 -5.98 -31.57
C THR A 131 6.89 -5.26 -31.17
N GLY A 132 7.07 -4.95 -29.90
CA GLY A 132 8.15 -4.09 -29.40
C GLY A 132 8.02 -2.60 -29.80
N MET A 133 6.92 -2.21 -30.46
CA MET A 133 6.77 -0.85 -31.00
C MET A 133 5.62 -0.09 -30.35
N SER A 134 5.87 1.18 -30.02
CA SER A 134 4.86 2.13 -29.57
C SER A 134 4.19 2.82 -30.78
N LYS A 135 2.87 2.93 -30.76
CA LYS A 135 2.10 3.67 -31.79
C LYS A 135 1.36 4.86 -31.18
N GLU A 136 0.76 4.65 -30.02
CA GLU A 136 -0.09 5.63 -29.35
C GLU A 136 0.33 5.82 -27.90
N ARG A 137 -0.19 6.86 -27.26
CA ARG A 137 -0.10 7.00 -25.81
C ARG A 137 -1.08 6.02 -25.13
N PHE A 138 -0.74 5.58 -23.93
CA PHE A 138 -1.67 4.83 -23.11
C PHE A 138 -2.91 5.66 -22.78
N LYS A 139 -4.07 5.02 -22.81
CA LYS A 139 -5.35 5.58 -22.39
C LYS A 139 -5.85 4.79 -21.19
N PRO A 140 -6.50 5.43 -20.19
CA PRO A 140 -7.17 4.71 -19.13
C PRO A 140 -8.26 3.79 -19.70
N ALA A 141 -8.50 2.65 -19.08
CA ALA A 141 -9.66 1.83 -19.38
C ALA A 141 -10.92 2.50 -18.80
N GLU A 142 -12.00 2.51 -19.58
CA GLU A 142 -13.27 3.19 -19.23
C GLU A 142 -14.36 2.23 -18.75
N ASP A 143 -14.07 0.93 -18.64
CA ASP A 143 -15.01 -0.06 -18.12
C ASP A 143 -15.28 0.15 -16.62
N GLU A 144 -16.28 -0.57 -16.11
CA GLU A 144 -16.59 -0.62 -14.68
C GLU A 144 -15.35 -0.97 -13.84
N GLY A 145 -15.07 -0.14 -12.84
CA GLY A 145 -13.94 -0.30 -11.95
C GLY A 145 -14.27 -1.17 -10.73
N THR A 146 -13.25 -1.89 -10.25
CA THR A 146 -13.27 -2.51 -8.92
C THR A 146 -12.63 -1.58 -7.91
N LEU A 147 -13.25 -1.38 -6.76
CA LEU A 147 -12.64 -0.76 -5.58
C LEU A 147 -11.86 -1.83 -4.83
N CYS A 148 -10.53 -1.69 -4.78
CA CYS A 148 -9.65 -2.54 -4.00
C CYS A 148 -9.09 -1.80 -2.79
N GLY A 149 -8.85 -2.53 -1.69
CA GLY A 149 -8.28 -1.99 -0.46
C GLY A 149 -8.25 -3.01 0.67
N ALA A 150 -8.08 -2.51 1.89
CA ALA A 150 -8.18 -3.31 3.12
C ALA A 150 -9.03 -2.59 4.16
N ILE A 151 -9.82 -3.35 4.92
CA ILE A 151 -10.53 -2.88 6.11
C ILE A 151 -9.76 -3.41 7.31
N ILE A 152 -9.35 -2.51 8.20
CA ILE A 152 -8.55 -2.83 9.37
C ILE A 152 -9.27 -2.30 10.60
N GLU A 153 -9.51 -3.18 11.57
CA GLU A 153 -10.01 -2.82 12.89
C GLU A 153 -8.85 -2.89 13.88
N THR A 154 -8.73 -1.90 14.74
CA THR A 154 -7.61 -1.76 15.67
C THR A 154 -8.10 -1.70 17.12
N ASP A 155 -7.35 -2.27 18.03
CA ASP A 155 -7.55 -2.09 19.47
C ASP A 155 -7.31 -0.62 19.86
N ASP A 156 -8.27 -0.03 20.58
CA ASP A 156 -8.23 1.40 20.94
C ASP A 156 -7.08 1.77 21.91
N LYS A 157 -6.48 0.80 22.62
CA LYS A 157 -5.39 1.06 23.58
C LYS A 157 -4.02 0.90 22.95
N SER A 158 -3.80 -0.22 22.27
CA SER A 158 -2.52 -0.55 21.65
C SER A 158 -2.36 0.06 20.27
N GLY A 159 -3.47 0.28 19.54
CA GLY A 159 -3.48 0.66 18.13
C GLY A 159 -3.13 -0.49 17.18
N LEU A 160 -2.86 -1.70 17.69
CA LEU A 160 -2.56 -2.87 16.87
C LEU A 160 -3.83 -3.42 16.21
N ALA A 161 -3.67 -4.16 15.13
CA ALA A 161 -4.80 -4.73 14.40
C ALA A 161 -5.43 -5.90 15.16
N GLU A 162 -6.76 -5.88 15.30
CA GLU A 162 -7.59 -6.99 15.76
C GLU A 162 -8.15 -7.81 14.59
N SER A 163 -8.44 -7.12 13.48
CA SER A 163 -8.86 -7.77 12.24
C SER A 163 -8.33 -7.05 11.01
N VAL A 164 -8.15 -7.80 9.94
CA VAL A 164 -7.87 -7.27 8.60
C VAL A 164 -8.62 -8.09 7.57
N LYS A 165 -9.29 -7.40 6.65
CA LYS A 165 -10.02 -8.02 5.54
C LYS A 165 -9.66 -7.30 4.24
N MET A 166 -9.40 -8.07 3.20
CA MET A 166 -9.28 -7.53 1.86
C MET A 166 -10.66 -7.00 1.41
N LEU A 167 -10.66 -5.85 0.75
CA LEU A 167 -11.86 -5.25 0.16
C LEU A 167 -11.77 -5.31 -1.35
N ARG A 168 -12.79 -5.91 -1.97
CA ARG A 168 -13.03 -5.87 -3.42
C ARG A 168 -14.51 -5.67 -3.68
N LEU A 169 -14.89 -4.55 -4.30
CA LEU A 169 -16.27 -4.20 -4.60
C LEU A 169 -16.42 -3.72 -6.04
N GLY A 170 -17.44 -4.21 -6.71
CA GLY A 170 -17.76 -3.86 -8.10
C GLY A 170 -16.80 -4.46 -9.13
N GLY A 171 -17.03 -4.13 -10.39
CA GLY A 171 -16.20 -4.56 -11.52
C GLY A 171 -16.16 -6.07 -11.74
N ARG A 172 -14.98 -6.58 -12.14
CA ARG A 172 -14.82 -7.97 -12.59
C ARG A 172 -14.17 -8.91 -11.58
N LEU A 173 -13.55 -8.38 -10.54
CA LEU A 173 -12.98 -9.23 -9.49
C LEU A 173 -14.10 -9.75 -8.59
N GLU A 174 -13.93 -10.98 -8.10
CA GLU A 174 -14.82 -11.56 -7.10
C GLU A 174 -14.86 -10.68 -5.85
N PRO A 175 -16.02 -10.26 -5.37
CA PRO A 175 -16.12 -9.45 -4.16
C PRO A 175 -15.68 -10.22 -2.92
N THR A 176 -15.17 -9.49 -1.95
CA THR A 176 -14.75 -10.03 -0.64
C THR A 176 -15.39 -9.24 0.49
#